data_c865e465d65f4030ad3e737643bf4a54
#
_entry.id   c865e465d65f4030ad3e737643bf4a54
#
_cell.length_a   1.000
_cell.length_b   1.000
_cell.length_c   1.000
_cell.angle_alpha   90.00
_cell.angle_beta   90.00
_cell.angle_gamma   90.00
#
_symmetry.space_group_name_H-M   'P 1'
#
loop_
_entity.id
_entity.type
_entity.pdbx_description
1 polymer ?
#
loop_
_entity_poly.entity_id
_entity_poly.type
_entity_poly.pdbx_seq_one_letter_code
_entity_poly.pdbx_strand_id
1 'polypeptide(L)'
;MKIRRIGAYGLLRDADGRVLLARGSAAAVFPGVWSLPGGGVEQGEHPADTVVREVAEETGLTVRVTGLHAVTADVMELPGSGALEHTDRIVYAVEPVAGNLRDEGRGTTDRAEWVIPSPDYPVLPFTARVLGLPVTPLAEPPPRGQRFGAYAVATDPAGRILLTRIAPGYPGAGRWHLPGGGTDHGETPEQALSRELHEETSQAGRITGLLGISNHHDPVARGPEGMPMDWHVVRVLFRVAVDRPAEPVVTEAAGGSTEAAGWFTPAEAAGLWLTEVARRAVRDLTRDEVS
;
A
#
# COMPACT_ATOMS: atom_id res chain seq x y z
N MET A 1 -9.36 -18.31 -10.04
CA MET A 1 -9.97 -17.39 -9.06
C MET A 1 -8.99 -16.25 -8.81
N LYS A 2 -9.43 -14.99 -8.66
CA LYS A 2 -8.57 -13.83 -8.40
C LYS A 2 -8.69 -13.42 -6.94
N ILE A 3 -7.61 -13.07 -6.33
CA ILE A 3 -7.45 -12.79 -4.92
C ILE A 3 -6.68 -11.52 -4.71
N ARG A 4 -6.93 -10.84 -3.59
CA ARG A 4 -6.13 -9.73 -3.15
C ARG A 4 -5.65 -9.92 -1.73
N ARG A 5 -4.37 -9.64 -1.51
CA ARG A 5 -3.72 -9.68 -0.21
C ARG A 5 -2.92 -8.39 0.01
N ILE A 6 -2.81 -7.95 1.25
CA ILE A 6 -1.92 -6.88 1.65
C ILE A 6 -0.83 -7.50 2.52
N GLY A 7 0.44 -7.16 2.22
CA GLY A 7 1.58 -7.60 3.02
C GLY A 7 2.46 -6.42 3.44
N ALA A 8 3.07 -6.55 4.62
CA ALA A 8 4.03 -5.58 5.14
C ALA A 8 5.36 -6.27 5.46
N TYR A 9 6.46 -5.68 5.01
CA TYR A 9 7.80 -6.27 5.01
C TYR A 9 8.84 -5.30 5.55
N GLY A 10 9.85 -5.82 6.23
CA GLY A 10 10.96 -5.06 6.80
C GLY A 10 12.22 -5.14 5.94
N LEU A 11 12.74 -4.02 5.49
CA LEU A 11 14.07 -3.93 4.92
C LEU A 11 15.06 -3.59 6.03
N LEU A 12 15.81 -4.61 6.49
CA LEU A 12 16.89 -4.47 7.46
C LEU A 12 18.23 -4.52 6.72
N ARG A 13 19.10 -3.55 7.00
CA ARG A 13 20.49 -3.55 6.54
C ARG A 13 21.43 -3.41 7.72
N ASP A 14 22.52 -4.19 7.69
CA ASP A 14 23.59 -4.01 8.67
C ASP A 14 24.68 -3.02 8.19
N ALA A 15 25.69 -2.82 9.02
CA ALA A 15 26.80 -1.90 8.72
C ALA A 15 27.67 -2.35 7.54
N ASP A 16 27.66 -3.65 7.21
CA ASP A 16 28.40 -4.23 6.09
C ASP A 16 27.59 -4.22 4.77
N GLY A 17 26.35 -3.67 4.79
CA GLY A 17 25.46 -3.60 3.65
C GLY A 17 24.71 -4.92 3.37
N ARG A 18 24.81 -5.93 4.26
CA ARG A 18 24.04 -7.16 4.16
C ARG A 18 22.57 -6.87 4.47
N VAL A 19 21.68 -7.63 3.88
CA VAL A 19 20.23 -7.57 4.09
C VAL A 19 19.78 -8.81 4.84
N LEU A 20 18.89 -8.65 5.82
CA LEU A 20 18.25 -9.77 6.48
C LEU A 20 17.17 -10.34 5.57
N LEU A 21 17.28 -11.63 5.27
CA LEU A 21 16.26 -12.38 4.53
C LEU A 21 15.75 -13.56 5.38
N ALA A 22 14.50 -13.94 5.15
CA ALA A 22 13.85 -15.12 5.71
C ALA A 22 13.55 -16.13 4.59
N ARG A 23 13.81 -17.42 4.83
CA ARG A 23 13.60 -18.49 3.85
C ARG A 23 12.30 -19.22 4.12
N GLY A 24 11.51 -19.45 3.07
CA GLY A 24 10.29 -20.23 3.14
C GLY A 24 10.54 -21.68 3.57
N SER A 25 9.82 -22.12 4.61
CA SER A 25 9.85 -23.52 5.10
C SER A 25 9.14 -24.46 4.14
N ALA A 26 9.14 -25.75 4.44
CA ALA A 26 8.34 -26.75 3.71
C ALA A 26 6.82 -26.48 3.76
N ALA A 27 6.34 -25.70 4.73
CA ALA A 27 4.95 -25.27 4.85
C ALA A 27 4.65 -23.96 4.10
N ALA A 28 5.66 -23.26 3.59
CA ALA A 28 5.47 -22.06 2.81
C ALA A 28 4.91 -22.36 1.42
N VAL A 29 4.29 -21.35 0.82
CA VAL A 29 3.81 -21.43 -0.58
C VAL A 29 4.97 -21.70 -1.56
N PHE A 30 6.14 -21.13 -1.27
CA PHE A 30 7.37 -21.30 -2.05
C PHE A 30 8.51 -21.79 -1.16
N PRO A 31 8.59 -23.12 -0.89
CA PRO A 31 9.64 -23.68 -0.06
C PRO A 31 11.04 -23.37 -0.60
N GLY A 32 11.95 -22.97 0.29
CA GLY A 32 13.33 -22.67 -0.05
C GLY A 32 13.58 -21.31 -0.72
N VAL A 33 12.53 -20.54 -1.03
CA VAL A 33 12.64 -19.19 -1.61
C VAL A 33 12.80 -18.17 -0.48
N TRP A 34 13.69 -17.22 -0.68
CA TRP A 34 13.97 -16.16 0.28
C TRP A 34 13.11 -14.92 0.04
N SER A 35 12.79 -14.20 1.10
CA SER A 35 12.11 -12.90 1.03
C SER A 35 12.62 -11.93 2.09
N LEU A 36 12.26 -10.66 1.97
CA LEU A 36 12.32 -9.75 3.12
C LEU A 36 11.42 -10.34 4.21
N PRO A 37 11.83 -10.29 5.51
CA PRO A 37 10.98 -10.74 6.60
C PRO A 37 9.71 -9.89 6.67
N GLY A 38 8.57 -10.55 6.87
CA GLY A 38 7.26 -9.92 6.86
C GLY A 38 6.18 -10.83 6.31
N GLY A 39 4.93 -10.42 6.42
CA GLY A 39 3.79 -11.25 6.07
C GLY A 39 2.51 -10.47 5.82
N GLY A 40 1.39 -11.19 5.94
CA GLY A 40 0.06 -10.64 5.69
C GLY A 40 -0.38 -9.66 6.77
N VAL A 41 -0.96 -8.55 6.32
CA VAL A 41 -1.64 -7.61 7.23
C VAL A 41 -2.94 -8.27 7.70
N GLU A 42 -3.10 -8.45 9.00
CA GLU A 42 -4.33 -8.98 9.58
C GLU A 42 -5.48 -7.96 9.49
N GLN A 43 -6.71 -8.47 9.57
CA GLN A 43 -7.90 -7.61 9.52
C GLN A 43 -7.87 -6.59 10.67
N GLY A 44 -7.87 -5.28 10.33
CA GLY A 44 -7.79 -4.19 11.31
C GLY A 44 -6.37 -3.82 11.77
N GLU A 45 -5.37 -4.61 11.46
CA GLU A 45 -3.98 -4.33 11.82
C GLU A 45 -3.40 -3.17 10.98
N HIS A 46 -2.56 -2.33 11.59
CA HIS A 46 -1.82 -1.33 10.83
C HIS A 46 -0.55 -1.97 10.23
N PRO A 47 -0.23 -1.74 8.93
CA PRO A 47 0.92 -2.39 8.28
C PRO A 47 2.28 -2.19 8.98
N ALA A 48 2.49 -1.08 9.69
CA ALA A 48 3.69 -0.88 10.48
C ALA A 48 3.77 -1.81 11.70
N ASP A 49 2.63 -2.17 12.30
CA ASP A 49 2.58 -3.11 13.43
C ASP A 49 2.77 -4.54 12.91
N THR A 50 2.20 -4.86 11.74
CA THR A 50 2.45 -6.12 11.04
C THR A 50 3.93 -6.37 10.84
N VAL A 51 4.68 -5.41 10.32
CA VAL A 51 6.12 -5.61 10.08
C VAL A 51 6.90 -5.86 11.37
N VAL A 52 6.53 -5.20 12.47
CA VAL A 52 7.18 -5.42 13.77
C VAL A 52 6.89 -6.83 14.29
N ARG A 53 5.64 -7.27 14.19
CA ARG A 53 5.21 -8.63 14.61
C ARG A 53 5.90 -9.71 13.77
N GLU A 54 5.79 -9.63 12.45
CA GLU A 54 6.31 -10.63 11.53
C GLU A 54 7.84 -10.76 11.62
N VAL A 55 8.58 -9.63 11.67
CA VAL A 55 10.02 -9.68 11.86
C VAL A 55 10.40 -10.37 13.16
N ALA A 56 9.67 -10.11 14.24
CA ALA A 56 9.92 -10.78 15.53
C ALA A 56 9.61 -12.28 15.48
N GLU A 57 8.56 -12.69 14.81
CA GLU A 57 8.16 -14.09 14.63
C GLU A 57 9.18 -14.85 13.78
N GLU A 58 9.51 -14.35 12.61
CA GLU A 58 10.35 -15.02 11.62
C GLU A 58 11.86 -14.98 11.96
N THR A 59 12.32 -13.96 12.66
CA THR A 59 13.76 -13.73 12.86
C THR A 59 14.21 -13.64 14.31
N GLY A 60 13.28 -13.50 15.26
CA GLY A 60 13.57 -13.27 16.67
C GLY A 60 14.07 -11.87 17.02
N LEU A 61 14.14 -10.96 16.05
CA LEU A 61 14.56 -9.58 16.27
C LEU A 61 13.34 -8.69 16.56
N THR A 62 13.47 -7.87 17.58
CA THR A 62 12.55 -6.73 17.79
C THR A 62 13.07 -5.56 16.98
N VAL A 63 12.20 -4.95 16.18
CA VAL A 63 12.57 -3.85 15.29
C VAL A 63 11.74 -2.60 15.54
N ARG A 64 12.28 -1.46 15.13
CA ARG A 64 11.60 -0.17 15.06
C ARG A 64 11.49 0.25 13.60
N VAL A 65 10.29 0.67 13.19
CA VAL A 65 10.08 1.27 11.87
C VAL A 65 10.71 2.66 11.84
N THR A 66 11.58 2.92 10.86
CA THR A 66 12.26 4.20 10.67
C THR A 66 11.67 5.02 9.53
N GLY A 67 10.98 4.36 8.58
CA GLY A 67 10.31 5.04 7.48
C GLY A 67 9.69 4.08 6.48
N LEU A 68 8.89 4.62 5.58
CA LEU A 68 8.38 3.90 4.42
C LEU A 68 9.49 3.85 3.36
N HIS A 69 9.84 2.64 2.91
CA HIS A 69 10.89 2.45 1.90
C HIS A 69 10.31 2.35 0.48
N ALA A 70 9.30 1.50 0.28
CA ALA A 70 8.66 1.29 -1.01
C ALA A 70 7.23 0.76 -0.85
N VAL A 71 6.42 0.96 -1.87
CA VAL A 71 5.14 0.28 -2.07
C VAL A 71 5.15 -0.31 -3.47
N THR A 72 4.79 -1.58 -3.60
CA THR A 72 4.76 -2.29 -4.88
C THR A 72 3.59 -3.28 -4.89
N ALA A 73 3.32 -3.85 -6.05
CA ALA A 73 2.37 -4.94 -6.17
C ALA A 73 2.93 -6.00 -7.11
N ASP A 74 2.52 -7.22 -6.90
CA ASP A 74 2.77 -8.32 -7.83
C ASP A 74 1.61 -9.30 -7.86
N VAL A 75 1.58 -10.06 -8.94
CA VAL A 75 0.59 -11.11 -9.18
C VAL A 75 1.34 -12.42 -9.33
N MET A 76 0.90 -13.43 -8.59
CA MET A 76 1.55 -14.74 -8.60
C MET A 76 0.54 -15.89 -8.74
N GLU A 77 0.90 -17.02 -9.43
CA GLU A 77 0.09 -18.25 -9.52
C GLU A 77 0.43 -19.26 -8.42
N LEU A 78 -0.55 -19.74 -7.62
CA LEU A 78 -0.26 -20.68 -6.56
C LEU A 78 -0.06 -22.09 -7.02
N PRO A 79 0.99 -22.73 -6.55
CA PRO A 79 1.18 -24.15 -6.79
C PRO A 79 -0.08 -24.94 -6.41
N GLY A 80 -0.63 -25.69 -7.37
CA GLY A 80 -1.71 -26.64 -7.17
C GLY A 80 -3.14 -26.10 -7.16
N SER A 81 -3.36 -24.78 -7.10
CA SER A 81 -4.72 -24.22 -7.09
C SER A 81 -5.12 -23.51 -8.39
N GLY A 82 -4.15 -23.08 -9.20
CA GLY A 82 -4.38 -22.24 -10.38
C GLY A 82 -5.02 -20.89 -10.07
N ALA A 83 -5.05 -20.51 -8.78
CA ALA A 83 -5.59 -19.25 -8.35
C ALA A 83 -4.56 -18.15 -8.55
N LEU A 84 -5.00 -16.90 -8.89
CA LEU A 84 -4.17 -15.74 -9.06
C LEU A 84 -4.28 -14.79 -7.84
N GLU A 85 -3.23 -14.55 -7.02
CA GLU A 85 -3.19 -13.56 -5.93
C GLU A 85 -2.50 -12.28 -6.37
N HIS A 86 -3.16 -11.18 -6.28
CA HIS A 86 -2.55 -9.87 -6.30
C HIS A 86 -2.16 -9.49 -4.86
N THR A 87 -0.87 -9.35 -4.59
CA THR A 87 -0.38 -8.87 -3.29
C THR A 87 0.11 -7.44 -3.41
N ASP A 88 -0.53 -6.54 -2.68
CA ASP A 88 -0.02 -5.18 -2.43
C ASP A 88 1.00 -5.26 -1.29
N ARG A 89 2.23 -4.78 -1.54
CA ARG A 89 3.36 -4.93 -0.62
C ARG A 89 3.88 -3.59 -0.16
N ILE A 90 3.86 -3.40 1.15
CA ILE A 90 4.35 -2.21 1.83
C ILE A 90 5.68 -2.58 2.47
N VAL A 91 6.78 -1.94 2.04
CA VAL A 91 8.12 -2.20 2.56
C VAL A 91 8.55 -1.03 3.43
N TYR A 92 8.82 -1.31 4.69
CA TYR A 92 9.36 -0.34 5.64
C TYR A 92 10.86 -0.50 5.79
N ALA A 93 11.58 0.60 5.90
CA ALA A 93 12.92 0.61 6.47
C ALA A 93 12.77 0.38 7.98
N VAL A 94 13.52 -0.58 8.52
CA VAL A 94 13.47 -0.93 9.94
C VAL A 94 14.88 -1.15 10.51
N GLU A 95 15.03 -0.89 11.81
CA GLU A 95 16.26 -1.07 12.55
C GLU A 95 16.05 -2.06 13.70
N PRO A 96 16.97 -3.00 13.94
CA PRO A 96 16.89 -3.88 15.10
C PRO A 96 17.16 -3.06 16.38
N VAL A 97 16.30 -3.24 17.38
CA VAL A 97 16.43 -2.58 18.69
C VAL A 97 16.70 -3.58 19.83
N ALA A 98 16.32 -4.86 19.64
CA ALA A 98 16.56 -5.92 20.61
C ALA A 98 16.44 -7.31 19.93
N GLY A 99 16.71 -8.37 20.70
CA GLY A 99 16.58 -9.76 20.26
C GLY A 99 17.88 -10.34 19.70
N ASN A 100 17.84 -11.64 19.43
CA ASN A 100 18.93 -12.38 18.77
C ASN A 100 18.34 -13.08 17.57
N LEU A 101 19.10 -13.10 16.47
CA LEU A 101 18.69 -13.80 15.26
C LEU A 101 18.46 -15.29 15.58
N ARG A 102 17.30 -15.79 15.26
CA ARG A 102 16.91 -17.19 15.39
C ARG A 102 15.97 -17.58 14.27
N ASP A 103 15.98 -18.84 13.91
CA ASP A 103 15.03 -19.40 12.97
C ASP A 103 13.65 -19.57 13.62
N GLU A 104 12.59 -19.48 12.83
CA GLU A 104 11.23 -19.77 13.29
C GLU A 104 11.07 -21.27 13.56
N GLY A 105 10.63 -21.62 14.76
CA GLY A 105 10.55 -23.05 15.16
C GLY A 105 9.37 -23.82 14.58
N ARG A 106 8.29 -23.14 14.19
CA ARG A 106 7.07 -23.69 13.56
C ARG A 106 6.32 -22.56 12.84
N GLY A 107 6.44 -22.50 11.52
CA GLY A 107 5.77 -21.48 10.72
C GLY A 107 6.09 -21.57 9.25
N THR A 108 5.89 -20.48 8.55
CA THR A 108 6.14 -20.40 7.10
C THR A 108 7.59 -20.10 6.75
N THR A 109 8.44 -19.81 7.73
CA THR A 109 9.89 -19.62 7.55
C THR A 109 10.68 -20.69 8.34
N ASP A 110 11.83 -21.07 7.85
CA ASP A 110 12.70 -22.06 8.49
C ASP A 110 14.14 -21.57 8.70
N ARG A 111 14.47 -20.37 8.20
CA ARG A 111 15.80 -19.78 8.34
C ARG A 111 15.76 -18.28 8.18
N ALA A 112 16.49 -17.56 9.01
CA ALA A 112 16.75 -16.14 8.87
C ALA A 112 18.27 -15.88 8.79
N GLU A 113 18.72 -15.09 7.79
CA GLU A 113 20.15 -14.90 7.52
C GLU A 113 20.46 -13.51 6.98
N TRP A 114 21.60 -12.96 7.44
CA TRP A 114 22.18 -11.76 6.84
C TRP A 114 23.00 -12.12 5.60
N VAL A 115 22.57 -11.63 4.44
CA VAL A 115 23.18 -11.97 3.14
C VAL A 115 23.59 -10.72 2.37
N ILE A 116 24.63 -10.85 1.56
CA ILE A 116 24.92 -9.86 0.51
C ILE A 116 23.96 -10.18 -0.65
N PRO A 117 23.09 -9.23 -1.05
CA PRO A 117 22.16 -9.47 -2.15
C PRO A 117 22.88 -9.91 -3.43
N SER A 118 22.50 -11.06 -3.97
CA SER A 118 23.06 -11.64 -5.21
C SER A 118 21.94 -12.25 -6.04
N PRO A 119 22.05 -12.27 -7.39
CA PRO A 119 21.15 -12.99 -8.27
C PRO A 119 21.09 -14.51 -8.02
N ASP A 120 22.09 -15.05 -7.34
CA ASP A 120 22.17 -16.49 -7.03
C ASP A 120 21.19 -16.91 -5.92
N TYR A 121 20.68 -15.96 -5.15
CA TYR A 121 19.65 -16.25 -4.15
C TYR A 121 18.29 -16.36 -4.83
N PRO A 122 17.57 -17.50 -4.66
CA PRO A 122 16.20 -17.63 -5.12
C PRO A 122 15.28 -16.77 -4.25
N VAL A 123 15.06 -15.53 -4.64
CA VAL A 123 14.22 -14.58 -3.89
C VAL A 123 12.86 -14.38 -4.54
N LEU A 124 11.85 -14.02 -3.73
CA LEU A 124 10.54 -13.62 -4.25
C LEU A 124 10.66 -12.41 -5.18
N PRO A 125 9.82 -12.30 -6.23
CA PRO A 125 9.89 -11.22 -7.23
C PRO A 125 9.90 -9.82 -6.63
N PHE A 126 9.08 -9.55 -5.62
CA PHE A 126 9.07 -8.24 -4.97
C PHE A 126 10.37 -7.94 -4.22
N THR A 127 10.94 -8.96 -3.55
CA THR A 127 12.23 -8.85 -2.86
C THR A 127 13.34 -8.52 -3.86
N ALA A 128 13.36 -9.21 -5.01
CA ALA A 128 14.30 -8.92 -6.09
C ALA A 128 14.20 -7.45 -6.54
N ARG A 129 12.97 -6.95 -6.78
CA ARG A 129 12.75 -5.53 -7.17
C ARG A 129 13.26 -4.55 -6.10
N VAL A 130 12.93 -4.79 -4.83
CA VAL A 130 13.35 -3.93 -3.71
C VAL A 130 14.87 -3.90 -3.56
N LEU A 131 15.53 -5.01 -3.85
CA LEU A 131 17.00 -5.15 -3.75
C LEU A 131 17.74 -4.76 -5.05
N GLY A 132 17.03 -4.42 -6.12
CA GLY A 132 17.61 -4.11 -7.43
C GLY A 132 18.19 -5.34 -8.14
N LEU A 133 17.68 -6.54 -7.85
CA LEU A 133 18.10 -7.80 -8.48
C LEU A 133 17.22 -8.14 -9.69
N PRO A 134 17.69 -8.98 -10.61
CA PRO A 134 16.85 -9.56 -11.67
C PRO A 134 15.64 -10.30 -11.08
N VAL A 135 14.47 -10.15 -11.72
CA VAL A 135 13.22 -10.75 -11.25
C VAL A 135 12.94 -12.06 -11.98
N THR A 136 12.72 -13.12 -11.23
CA THR A 136 12.23 -14.40 -11.76
C THR A 136 10.75 -14.59 -11.36
N PRO A 137 9.82 -14.85 -12.33
CA PRO A 137 8.40 -15.05 -12.03
C PRO A 137 8.12 -16.31 -11.19
N LEU A 138 7.15 -16.25 -10.33
CA LEU A 138 6.61 -17.35 -9.51
C LEU A 138 5.05 -17.33 -9.55
N ALA A 139 4.42 -18.38 -9.11
CA ALA A 139 2.96 -18.64 -9.24
C ALA A 139 2.06 -18.39 -7.96
N GLU A 140 0.76 -18.26 -7.92
CA GLU A 140 -0.26 -17.49 -7.12
C GLU A 140 -1.21 -18.13 -6.05
N PRO A 141 -1.71 -17.52 -4.95
CA PRO A 141 -2.81 -17.95 -4.04
C PRO A 141 -4.14 -17.14 -3.86
N PRO A 142 -5.16 -17.73 -3.19
CA PRO A 142 -6.59 -17.36 -3.08
C PRO A 142 -7.11 -16.40 -1.94
N PRO A 143 -8.40 -15.95 -1.92
CA PRO A 143 -8.89 -14.64 -1.47
C PRO A 143 -9.18 -14.35 0.00
N ARG A 144 -9.12 -13.04 0.37
CA ARG A 144 -9.66 -12.45 1.61
C ARG A 144 -10.05 -10.97 1.35
N GLY A 145 -11.07 -10.44 2.06
CA GLY A 145 -11.70 -9.16 1.78
C GLY A 145 -10.99 -7.91 2.30
N GLN A 146 -9.75 -7.67 1.93
CA GLN A 146 -9.05 -6.42 2.15
C GLN A 146 -8.97 -5.61 0.85
N ARG A 147 -8.98 -4.27 0.95
CA ARG A 147 -8.76 -3.38 -0.19
C ARG A 147 -7.49 -2.57 0.01
N PHE A 148 -6.65 -2.56 -0.98
CA PHE A 148 -5.55 -1.63 -1.10
C PHE A 148 -5.91 -0.53 -2.09
N GLY A 149 -5.52 0.72 -1.82
CA GLY A 149 -5.79 1.83 -2.72
C GLY A 149 -4.67 2.86 -2.73
N ALA A 150 -4.55 3.57 -3.85
CA ALA A 150 -3.58 4.64 -4.07
C ALA A 150 -4.30 5.99 -4.20
N TYR A 151 -3.86 6.99 -3.42
CA TYR A 151 -4.51 8.29 -3.32
C TYR A 151 -3.51 9.43 -3.47
N ALA A 152 -3.94 10.53 -4.11
CA ALA A 152 -3.13 11.69 -4.36
C ALA A 152 -3.41 12.82 -3.37
N VAL A 153 -2.38 13.32 -2.71
CA VAL A 153 -2.35 14.72 -2.27
C VAL A 153 -1.86 15.52 -3.47
N ALA A 154 -2.81 15.90 -4.34
CA ALA A 154 -2.54 16.55 -5.60
C ALA A 154 -2.66 18.07 -5.44
N THR A 155 -1.57 18.79 -5.79
CA THR A 155 -1.54 20.25 -5.74
C THR A 155 -1.20 20.84 -7.09
N ASP A 156 -1.71 22.04 -7.35
CA ASP A 156 -1.40 22.85 -8.50
C ASP A 156 -0.32 23.93 -8.18
N PRO A 157 0.18 24.67 -9.19
CA PRO A 157 1.16 25.73 -8.96
C PRO A 157 0.66 26.90 -8.12
N ALA A 158 -0.66 27.05 -7.92
CA ALA A 158 -1.26 28.05 -7.03
C ALA A 158 -1.42 27.56 -5.59
N GLY A 159 -0.96 26.35 -5.25
CA GLY A 159 -1.09 25.74 -3.91
C GLY A 159 -2.48 25.20 -3.60
N ARG A 160 -3.40 25.12 -4.59
CA ARG A 160 -4.72 24.54 -4.37
C ARG A 160 -4.61 23.01 -4.34
N ILE A 161 -5.43 22.38 -3.49
CA ILE A 161 -5.57 20.91 -3.42
C ILE A 161 -6.75 20.45 -4.27
N LEU A 162 -6.58 19.35 -4.98
CA LEU A 162 -7.64 18.66 -5.71
C LEU A 162 -8.35 17.69 -4.78
N LEU A 163 -9.68 17.77 -4.73
CA LEU A 163 -10.52 16.87 -3.97
C LEU A 163 -11.67 16.34 -4.83
N THR A 164 -12.15 15.14 -4.51
CA THR A 164 -13.30 14.48 -5.12
C THR A 164 -14.41 14.31 -4.09
N ARG A 165 -15.68 14.36 -4.51
CA ARG A 165 -16.84 14.14 -3.63
C ARG A 165 -17.40 12.75 -3.86
N ILE A 166 -17.56 11.99 -2.77
CA ILE A 166 -18.03 10.61 -2.79
C ILE A 166 -19.51 10.58 -3.22
N ALA A 167 -19.80 9.76 -4.22
CA ALA A 167 -21.13 9.59 -4.78
C ALA A 167 -22.12 8.93 -3.81
N PRO A 168 -23.44 9.15 -3.96
CA PRO A 168 -24.47 8.42 -3.25
C PRO A 168 -24.35 6.90 -3.45
N GLY A 169 -24.61 6.14 -2.38
CA GLY A 169 -24.50 4.68 -2.38
C GLY A 169 -23.14 4.14 -1.96
N TYR A 170 -22.11 4.99 -1.87
CA TYR A 170 -20.78 4.62 -1.40
C TYR A 170 -20.53 5.02 0.06
N PRO A 171 -19.69 4.28 0.79
CA PRO A 171 -19.32 4.62 2.17
C PRO A 171 -18.73 6.02 2.28
N GLY A 172 -19.35 6.88 3.09
CA GLY A 172 -18.93 8.27 3.23
C GLY A 172 -19.53 9.24 2.21
N ALA A 173 -20.60 8.85 1.50
CA ALA A 173 -21.30 9.68 0.52
C ALA A 173 -21.47 11.15 0.94
N GLY A 174 -21.23 12.06 0.00
CA GLY A 174 -21.26 13.50 0.18
C GLY A 174 -20.03 14.12 0.84
N ARG A 175 -19.11 13.33 1.38
CA ARG A 175 -17.82 13.83 1.89
C ARG A 175 -16.84 14.07 0.75
N TRP A 176 -15.97 15.07 0.96
CA TRP A 176 -14.84 15.29 0.09
C TRP A 176 -13.66 14.41 0.52
N HIS A 177 -12.98 13.85 -0.46
CA HIS A 177 -11.90 12.88 -0.30
C HIS A 177 -10.70 13.24 -1.19
N LEU A 178 -9.57 12.59 -0.98
CA LEU A 178 -8.44 12.66 -1.92
C LEU A 178 -8.80 11.88 -3.20
N PRO A 179 -8.45 12.36 -4.40
CA PRO A 179 -8.61 11.58 -5.61
C PRO A 179 -7.76 10.31 -5.56
N GLY A 180 -8.32 9.23 -6.07
CA GLY A 180 -7.71 7.92 -6.05
C GLY A 180 -8.65 6.81 -5.62
N GLY A 181 -8.25 5.58 -5.86
CA GLY A 181 -9.08 4.40 -5.61
C GLY A 181 -8.31 3.13 -5.45
N GLY A 182 -8.98 2.01 -5.65
CA GLY A 182 -8.39 0.68 -5.55
C GLY A 182 -7.44 0.38 -6.69
N THR A 183 -6.38 -0.38 -6.39
CA THR A 183 -5.54 -0.96 -7.45
C THR A 183 -6.26 -2.15 -8.08
N ASP A 184 -6.23 -2.25 -9.40
CA ASP A 184 -6.75 -3.40 -10.13
C ASP A 184 -5.76 -4.57 -10.14
N HIS A 185 -6.24 -5.75 -10.55
CA HIS A 185 -5.41 -6.94 -10.60
C HIS A 185 -4.25 -6.77 -11.61
N GLY A 186 -3.01 -6.82 -11.12
CA GLY A 186 -1.79 -6.62 -11.91
C GLY A 186 -1.33 -5.17 -12.00
N GLU A 187 -2.07 -4.23 -11.45
CA GLU A 187 -1.76 -2.81 -11.46
C GLU A 187 -0.85 -2.43 -10.28
N THR A 188 0.18 -1.61 -10.53
CA THR A 188 0.95 -1.01 -9.43
C THR A 188 0.19 0.15 -8.80
N PRO A 189 0.52 0.55 -7.56
CA PRO A 189 -0.13 1.71 -6.93
C PRO A 189 -0.02 3.01 -7.74
N GLU A 190 1.11 3.23 -8.42
CA GLU A 190 1.31 4.42 -9.27
C GLU A 190 0.46 4.38 -10.54
N GLN A 191 0.27 3.19 -11.12
CA GLN A 191 -0.62 3.00 -12.28
C GLN A 191 -2.07 3.24 -11.88
N ALA A 192 -2.50 2.65 -10.76
CA ALA A 192 -3.83 2.87 -10.19
C ALA A 192 -4.07 4.36 -9.96
N LEU A 193 -3.13 5.03 -9.28
CA LEU A 193 -3.25 6.46 -9.01
C LEU A 193 -3.41 7.29 -10.27
N SER A 194 -2.61 7.00 -11.30
CA SER A 194 -2.68 7.74 -12.57
C SER A 194 -4.01 7.53 -13.29
N ARG A 195 -4.54 6.30 -13.28
CA ARG A 195 -5.85 5.96 -13.84
C ARG A 195 -6.97 6.66 -13.08
N GLU A 196 -7.02 6.50 -11.76
CA GLU A 196 -8.06 7.07 -10.89
C GLU A 196 -8.07 8.61 -10.94
N LEU A 197 -6.89 9.24 -10.90
CA LEU A 197 -6.77 10.69 -11.02
C LEU A 197 -7.36 11.20 -12.33
N HIS A 198 -7.14 10.46 -13.43
CA HIS A 198 -7.72 10.79 -14.72
C HIS A 198 -9.25 10.55 -14.75
N GLU A 199 -9.72 9.40 -14.29
CA GLU A 199 -11.13 9.03 -14.30
C GLU A 199 -12.00 9.94 -13.41
N GLU A 200 -11.52 10.25 -12.22
CA GLU A 200 -12.24 11.06 -11.25
C GLU A 200 -12.15 12.58 -11.50
N THR A 201 -11.10 13.05 -12.19
CA THR A 201 -10.83 14.50 -12.27
C THR A 201 -10.42 15.02 -13.63
N SER A 202 -10.16 14.15 -14.61
CA SER A 202 -9.55 14.46 -15.93
C SER A 202 -8.20 15.19 -15.82
N GLN A 203 -7.51 15.06 -14.68
CA GLN A 203 -6.18 15.65 -14.52
C GLN A 203 -5.09 14.64 -14.83
N ALA A 204 -3.95 15.16 -15.33
CA ALA A 204 -2.69 14.44 -15.41
C ALA A 204 -1.73 15.00 -14.36
N GLY A 205 -1.28 14.13 -13.45
CA GLY A 205 -0.38 14.50 -12.38
C GLY A 205 0.93 13.73 -12.42
N ARG A 206 2.00 14.36 -11.95
CA ARG A 206 3.31 13.76 -11.80
C ARG A 206 3.54 13.41 -10.33
N ILE A 207 3.74 12.13 -10.03
CA ILE A 207 4.10 11.67 -8.69
C ILE A 207 5.48 12.24 -8.33
N THR A 208 5.56 12.94 -7.20
CA THR A 208 6.79 13.59 -6.72
C THR A 208 7.34 12.97 -5.44
N GLY A 209 6.58 12.10 -4.79
CA GLY A 209 7.03 11.38 -3.61
C GLY A 209 5.94 10.58 -2.91
N LEU A 210 6.37 9.71 -2.02
CA LEU A 210 5.52 8.99 -1.07
C LEU A 210 5.33 9.85 0.18
N LEU A 211 4.09 9.95 0.66
CA LEU A 211 3.76 10.68 1.89
C LEU A 211 3.54 9.76 3.09
N GLY A 212 3.01 8.57 2.84
CA GLY A 212 2.78 7.61 3.92
C GLY A 212 1.71 6.58 3.60
N ILE A 213 1.38 5.82 4.64
CA ILE A 213 0.32 4.81 4.63
C ILE A 213 -0.74 5.24 5.63
N SER A 214 -2.00 5.03 5.29
CA SER A 214 -3.12 5.06 6.23
C SER A 214 -3.94 3.79 6.11
N ASN A 215 -4.60 3.40 7.19
CA ASN A 215 -5.58 2.33 7.16
C ASN A 215 -6.90 2.79 7.78
N HIS A 216 -7.97 2.11 7.40
CA HIS A 216 -9.29 2.29 7.99
C HIS A 216 -9.95 0.92 8.09
N HIS A 217 -10.45 0.61 9.28
CA HIS A 217 -11.18 -0.62 9.55
C HIS A 217 -12.57 -0.27 10.09
N ASP A 218 -13.60 -0.80 9.42
CA ASP A 218 -14.99 -0.70 9.85
C ASP A 218 -15.61 -2.11 9.79
N PRO A 219 -15.76 -2.78 10.95
CA PRO A 219 -16.26 -4.16 11.01
C PRO A 219 -17.76 -4.27 10.70
N VAL A 220 -18.46 -3.14 10.56
CA VAL A 220 -19.90 -3.08 10.26
C VAL A 220 -20.21 -2.27 9.00
N ALA A 221 -19.21 -2.03 8.18
CA ALA A 221 -19.36 -1.31 6.93
C ALA A 221 -20.39 -1.99 6.00
N ARG A 222 -20.96 -1.21 5.12
CA ARG A 222 -21.76 -1.72 4.00
C ARG A 222 -21.00 -1.48 2.71
N GLY A 223 -20.78 -2.54 1.95
CA GLY A 223 -20.21 -2.46 0.61
C GLY A 223 -21.16 -1.77 -0.38
N PRO A 224 -20.70 -1.54 -1.63
CA PRO A 224 -21.48 -0.89 -2.68
C PRO A 224 -22.86 -1.52 -2.91
N GLU A 225 -22.99 -2.83 -2.70
CA GLU A 225 -24.23 -3.59 -2.85
C GLU A 225 -25.09 -3.62 -1.57
N GLY A 226 -24.70 -2.84 -0.54
CA GLY A 226 -25.42 -2.77 0.74
C GLY A 226 -25.23 -3.97 1.67
N MET A 227 -24.46 -4.98 1.28
CA MET A 227 -24.13 -6.15 2.11
C MET A 227 -23.26 -5.75 3.29
N PRO A 228 -23.53 -6.26 4.50
CA PRO A 228 -22.60 -6.09 5.61
C PRO A 228 -21.24 -6.69 5.28
N MET A 229 -20.17 -5.94 5.54
CA MET A 229 -18.82 -6.44 5.35
C MET A 229 -17.88 -5.86 6.41
N ASP A 230 -16.95 -6.69 6.87
CA ASP A 230 -15.81 -6.24 7.66
C ASP A 230 -14.78 -5.65 6.68
N TRP A 231 -14.71 -4.29 6.66
CA TRP A 231 -14.02 -3.55 5.62
C TRP A 231 -12.71 -2.99 6.13
N HIS A 232 -11.60 -3.55 5.65
CA HIS A 232 -10.27 -3.03 5.94
C HIS A 232 -9.65 -2.46 4.67
N VAL A 233 -9.36 -1.16 4.69
CA VAL A 233 -8.71 -0.44 3.60
C VAL A 233 -7.34 0.02 4.03
N VAL A 234 -6.33 -0.34 3.28
CA VAL A 234 -4.98 0.24 3.38
C VAL A 234 -4.77 1.17 2.20
N ARG A 235 -4.28 2.39 2.46
CA ARG A 235 -4.09 3.43 1.45
C ARG A 235 -2.65 3.88 1.43
N VAL A 236 -2.04 3.89 0.27
CA VAL A 236 -0.80 4.61 0.03
C VAL A 236 -1.11 6.04 -0.42
N LEU A 237 -0.44 7.02 0.16
CA LEU A 237 -0.61 8.42 -0.14
C LEU A 237 0.61 8.92 -0.91
N PHE A 238 0.38 9.47 -2.08
CA PHE A 238 1.40 10.08 -2.91
C PHE A 238 1.27 11.60 -2.93
N ARG A 239 2.40 12.30 -2.96
CA ARG A 239 2.45 13.69 -3.36
C ARG A 239 2.43 13.76 -4.88
N VAL A 240 1.51 14.56 -5.43
CA VAL A 240 1.32 14.69 -6.88
C VAL A 240 1.32 16.18 -7.24
N ALA A 241 2.13 16.54 -8.23
CA ALA A 241 2.10 17.86 -8.85
C ALA A 241 1.28 17.81 -10.14
N VAL A 242 0.28 18.69 -10.26
CA VAL A 242 -0.48 18.91 -11.49
C VAL A 242 0.01 20.21 -12.11
N ASP A 243 1.02 20.11 -12.95
CA ASP A 243 1.74 21.28 -13.52
C ASP A 243 0.85 22.14 -14.45
N ARG A 244 -0.22 21.56 -15.02
CA ARG A 244 -1.19 22.22 -15.90
C ARG A 244 -2.61 21.88 -15.47
N PRO A 245 -3.12 22.52 -14.39
CA PRO A 245 -4.46 22.26 -13.89
C PRO A 245 -5.52 22.73 -14.89
N ALA A 246 -6.54 21.90 -15.09
CA ALA A 246 -7.75 22.24 -15.83
C ALA A 246 -8.96 22.21 -14.88
N GLU A 247 -10.12 22.66 -15.35
CA GLU A 247 -11.38 22.45 -14.62
C GLU A 247 -11.62 20.96 -14.47
N PRO A 248 -11.81 20.44 -13.24
CA PRO A 248 -11.98 19.03 -13.04
C PRO A 248 -13.29 18.51 -13.64
N VAL A 249 -13.18 17.39 -14.36
CA VAL A 249 -14.34 16.68 -14.95
C VAL A 249 -14.26 15.22 -14.54
N VAL A 250 -15.36 14.72 -13.98
CA VAL A 250 -15.50 13.30 -13.66
C VAL A 250 -15.87 12.54 -14.93
N THR A 251 -15.03 11.60 -15.34
CA THR A 251 -15.22 10.74 -16.52
C THR A 251 -15.47 9.28 -16.15
N GLU A 252 -15.50 8.99 -14.85
CA GLU A 252 -15.81 7.66 -14.33
C GLU A 252 -17.16 7.17 -14.90
N ALA A 253 -17.26 5.86 -15.20
CA ALA A 253 -18.48 5.28 -15.76
C ALA A 253 -19.69 5.52 -14.86
N ALA A 254 -20.88 5.53 -15.44
CA ALA A 254 -22.14 5.72 -14.70
C ALA A 254 -22.25 4.72 -13.54
N GLY A 255 -22.41 5.24 -12.33
CA GLY A 255 -22.40 4.44 -11.10
C GLY A 255 -21.04 4.38 -10.40
N GLY A 256 -20.06 5.16 -10.83
CA GLY A 256 -18.75 5.31 -10.19
C GLY A 256 -18.82 5.92 -8.79
N SER A 257 -17.69 5.88 -8.09
CA SER A 257 -17.59 6.29 -6.68
C SER A 257 -17.52 7.81 -6.48
N THR A 258 -17.30 8.58 -7.55
CA THR A 258 -17.12 10.02 -7.52
C THR A 258 -18.25 10.76 -8.24
N GLU A 259 -18.87 11.73 -7.56
CA GLU A 259 -19.94 12.57 -8.14
C GLU A 259 -19.48 13.96 -8.58
N ALA A 260 -18.39 14.46 -8.00
CA ALA A 260 -17.83 15.77 -8.31
C ALA A 260 -16.34 15.86 -7.97
N ALA A 261 -15.62 16.75 -8.63
CA ALA A 261 -14.23 17.09 -8.30
C ALA A 261 -14.05 18.61 -8.32
N GLY A 262 -13.06 19.12 -7.56
CA GLY A 262 -12.80 20.55 -7.49
C GLY A 262 -11.42 20.90 -6.92
N TRP A 263 -10.92 22.06 -7.33
CA TRP A 263 -9.72 22.69 -6.79
C TRP A 263 -10.10 23.65 -5.65
N PHE A 264 -9.43 23.51 -4.52
CA PHE A 264 -9.68 24.30 -3.32
C PHE A 264 -8.37 24.84 -2.75
N THR A 265 -8.37 26.06 -2.29
CA THR A 265 -7.29 26.51 -1.41
C THR A 265 -7.34 25.71 -0.10
N PRO A 266 -6.22 25.58 0.64
CA PRO A 266 -6.23 24.89 1.94
C PRO A 266 -7.28 25.44 2.92
N ALA A 267 -7.50 26.77 2.89
CA ALA A 267 -8.51 27.43 3.72
C ALA A 267 -9.95 27.04 3.34
N GLU A 268 -10.29 27.01 2.07
CA GLU A 268 -11.60 26.55 1.58
C GLU A 268 -11.80 25.08 1.89
N ALA A 269 -10.77 24.23 1.62
CA ALA A 269 -10.83 22.81 1.89
C ALA A 269 -11.07 22.50 3.37
N ALA A 270 -10.50 23.26 4.29
CA ALA A 270 -10.70 23.11 5.73
C ALA A 270 -12.17 23.31 6.17
N GLY A 271 -12.95 24.06 5.40
CA GLY A 271 -14.39 24.28 5.64
C GLY A 271 -15.31 23.17 5.07
N LEU A 272 -14.77 22.25 4.30
CA LEU A 272 -15.56 21.17 3.67
C LEU A 272 -15.82 20.00 4.64
N TRP A 273 -16.85 19.24 4.31
CA TRP A 273 -17.11 17.96 5.00
C TRP A 273 -16.18 16.88 4.47
N LEU A 274 -15.03 16.75 5.11
CA LEU A 274 -13.92 15.89 4.68
C LEU A 274 -13.97 14.49 5.29
N THR A 275 -13.44 13.51 4.55
CA THR A 275 -12.99 12.23 5.14
C THR A 275 -11.77 12.49 6.04
N GLU A 276 -11.47 11.56 6.97
CA GLU A 276 -10.36 11.75 7.92
C GLU A 276 -9.00 11.87 7.21
N VAL A 277 -8.76 11.05 6.18
CA VAL A 277 -7.50 11.11 5.42
C VAL A 277 -7.36 12.43 4.65
N ALA A 278 -8.44 12.95 4.05
CA ALA A 278 -8.42 14.25 3.37
C ALA A 278 -8.20 15.39 4.37
N ARG A 279 -8.86 15.35 5.54
CA ARG A 279 -8.69 16.34 6.62
C ARG A 279 -7.24 16.38 7.12
N ARG A 280 -6.59 15.23 7.25
CA ARG A 280 -5.18 15.16 7.62
C ARG A 280 -4.29 15.79 6.55
N ALA A 281 -4.49 15.44 5.29
CA ALA A 281 -3.71 16.00 4.17
C ALA A 281 -3.85 17.52 4.07
N VAL A 282 -5.08 18.06 4.20
CA VAL A 282 -5.32 19.51 4.19
C VAL A 282 -4.61 20.21 5.36
N ARG A 283 -4.63 19.64 6.56
CA ARG A 283 -3.90 20.21 7.72
C ARG A 283 -2.39 20.23 7.51
N ASP A 284 -1.85 19.18 6.92
CA ASP A 284 -0.40 19.08 6.69
C ASP A 284 0.06 20.13 5.66
N LEU A 285 -0.71 20.35 4.59
CA LEU A 285 -0.46 21.43 3.61
C LEU A 285 -0.51 22.82 4.26
N THR A 286 -1.47 23.08 5.14
CA THR A 286 -1.58 24.36 5.84
C THR A 286 -0.39 24.64 6.77
N ARG A 287 0.27 23.62 7.29
CA ARG A 287 1.48 23.75 8.14
C ARG A 287 2.73 24.04 7.32
N ASP A 288 2.85 23.42 6.15
CA ASP A 288 4.00 23.62 5.25
C ASP A 288 4.01 25.07 4.68
N GLU A 289 2.86 25.73 4.56
CA GLU A 289 2.76 27.15 4.14
C GLU A 289 3.19 28.16 5.23
N VAL A 290 3.27 27.74 6.50
CA VAL A 290 3.59 28.61 7.65
C VAL A 290 5.04 28.45 8.11
N SER A 291 5.80 27.50 7.52
CA SER A 291 7.20 27.20 7.86
C SER A 291 8.16 27.72 6.81
#